data_2c55f7b215f739df688c93e9a3e053d3
#
_entry.id   2c55f7b215f739df688c93e9a3e053d3
#
_cell.length_a   1.000
_cell.length_b   1.000
_cell.length_c   1.000
_cell.angle_alpha   90.00
_cell.angle_beta   90.00
_cell.angle_gamma   90.00
#
_symmetry.space_group_name_H-M   'P 1'
#
loop_
_entity.id
_entity.type
_entity.pdbx_description
1 polymer ?
#
loop_
_entity_poly.entity_id
_entity_poly.type
_entity_poly.pdbx_seq_one_letter_code
_entity_poly.pdbx_strand_id
1 'polypeptide(L)'
;MGNAANPLPTDGVVSRLTDKQEKDLKAAWGEFLELIDNAPTEGNGKTTSVEVNTDKGSQPKGDDAKVAARAEQERADATAAFQEYGSRRFVASFWRLIAMDDPDGIMLRFLRARKWSASAGVAMLCACIKWRMGGDVEKIFEKGEEGMKDAEGFIMQMETGKTYTQGTDRYGRPVVYIHVAKHRTFDQSPKALEDFVVFQMESVRCLFSPPVDKIVMVFDMTGFGIRNMDWRCILFIVKCLEAYYPESLNVMLIHNAPWVFQGIWKVLGPMLDPVVRAKIDFTKSTDDLVVHIPRNHLVKELGGSSAWTWKYPPIKPGENAAQQDKEGRKKLQAERDDLIAQYTELTRQWIKSDDPNIAKQRRIIMLKMRAQYFVLDPYIRGRGAYHRHGNIVGNGLVTFDYPASSGENEGEWETSGYETCKEQCQLEATQLEAELKAAGVSVGGGGGGKRPKQSRRKSRQDSSDDDE
;
A
#
# COMPACT_ATOMS: atom_id res chain seq x y z
N MET A 1 -4.14 -13.29 -28.69
CA MET A 1 -2.85 -12.58 -28.77
C MET A 1 -2.62 -12.05 -27.38
N GLY A 2 -1.67 -12.64 -26.63
CA GLY A 2 -1.33 -12.18 -25.30
C GLY A 2 -0.80 -10.74 -25.35
N ASN A 3 -1.29 -9.88 -24.45
CA ASN A 3 -0.72 -8.55 -24.30
C ASN A 3 0.77 -8.69 -23.97
N ALA A 4 1.64 -8.10 -24.77
CA ALA A 4 3.08 -8.03 -24.46
C ALA A 4 3.25 -7.43 -23.06
N ALA A 5 4.22 -7.96 -22.29
CA ALA A 5 4.53 -7.44 -20.95
C ALA A 5 4.63 -5.91 -20.97
N ASN A 6 3.76 -5.24 -20.22
CA ASN A 6 3.66 -3.77 -20.26
C ASN A 6 4.94 -3.16 -19.64
N PRO A 7 5.71 -2.32 -20.35
CA PRO A 7 6.90 -1.67 -19.78
C PRO A 7 6.54 -0.80 -18.55
N LEU A 8 7.56 -0.35 -17.84
CA LEU A 8 7.37 0.64 -16.76
C LEU A 8 6.71 1.90 -17.34
N PRO A 9 5.84 2.60 -16.59
CA PRO A 9 5.20 3.82 -17.05
C PRO A 9 6.25 4.83 -17.50
N THR A 10 6.03 5.47 -18.64
CA THR A 10 6.90 6.54 -19.15
C THR A 10 6.54 7.90 -18.56
N ASP A 11 5.33 8.06 -18.04
CA ASP A 11 4.79 9.29 -17.46
C ASP A 11 3.85 9.01 -16.27
N GLY A 12 3.43 10.07 -15.58
CA GLY A 12 2.49 9.95 -14.45
C GLY A 12 3.09 9.33 -13.19
N VAL A 13 4.42 9.23 -13.11
CA VAL A 13 5.18 8.87 -11.91
C VAL A 13 5.93 10.09 -11.38
N VAL A 14 6.32 10.10 -10.11
CA VAL A 14 6.90 11.28 -9.43
C VAL A 14 8.04 11.94 -10.22
N SER A 15 8.89 11.15 -10.87
CA SER A 15 10.04 11.65 -11.64
C SER A 15 9.70 12.11 -13.07
N ARG A 16 8.47 11.91 -13.53
CA ARG A 16 8.04 12.16 -14.92
C ARG A 16 6.59 12.60 -14.97
N LEU A 17 6.33 13.80 -14.47
CA LEU A 17 5.04 14.46 -14.56
C LEU A 17 5.04 15.47 -15.72
N THR A 18 3.95 15.54 -16.46
CA THR A 18 3.69 16.69 -17.34
C THR A 18 3.24 17.87 -16.49
N ASP A 19 3.31 19.10 -17.03
CA ASP A 19 2.83 20.32 -16.33
C ASP A 19 1.38 20.18 -15.87
N LYS A 20 0.53 19.52 -16.68
CA LYS A 20 -0.85 19.25 -16.31
C LYS A 20 -0.94 18.31 -15.13
N GLN A 21 -0.18 17.22 -15.14
CA GLN A 21 -0.17 16.22 -14.08
C GLN A 21 0.37 16.78 -12.76
N GLU A 22 1.36 17.67 -12.83
CA GLU A 22 1.85 18.38 -11.64
C GLU A 22 0.78 19.33 -11.07
N LYS A 23 0.06 20.06 -11.92
CA LYS A 23 -1.08 20.89 -11.50
C LYS A 23 -2.18 20.04 -10.84
N ASP A 24 -2.54 18.91 -11.44
CA ASP A 24 -3.54 18.00 -10.88
C ASP A 24 -3.07 17.43 -9.51
N LEU A 25 -1.77 17.15 -9.35
CA LEU A 25 -1.18 16.71 -8.08
C LEU A 25 -1.20 17.84 -7.02
N LYS A 26 -0.84 19.08 -7.40
CA LYS A 26 -0.96 20.27 -6.52
C LYS A 26 -2.40 20.49 -6.06
N ALA A 27 -3.35 20.36 -6.99
CA ALA A 27 -4.79 20.46 -6.68
C ALA A 27 -5.25 19.39 -5.70
N ALA A 28 -4.82 18.13 -5.88
CA ALA A 28 -5.15 17.04 -4.98
C ALA A 28 -4.58 17.25 -3.56
N TRP A 29 -3.33 17.69 -3.45
CA TRP A 29 -2.76 18.04 -2.15
C TRP A 29 -3.49 19.22 -1.51
N GLY A 30 -3.86 20.25 -2.29
CA GLY A 30 -4.63 21.39 -1.79
C GLY A 30 -5.95 20.97 -1.19
N GLU A 31 -6.73 20.17 -1.92
CA GLU A 31 -8.03 19.66 -1.47
C GLU A 31 -7.89 18.74 -0.25
N PHE A 32 -6.90 17.84 -0.25
CA PHE A 32 -6.65 16.93 0.87
C PHE A 32 -6.31 17.69 2.16
N LEU A 33 -5.44 18.70 2.08
CA LEU A 33 -5.05 19.52 3.24
C LEU A 33 -6.20 20.39 3.73
N GLU A 34 -7.02 20.94 2.83
CA GLU A 34 -8.21 21.72 3.18
C GLU A 34 -9.26 20.86 3.91
N LEU A 35 -9.48 19.63 3.46
CA LEU A 35 -10.37 18.68 4.15
C LEU A 35 -9.89 18.39 5.57
N ILE A 36 -8.57 18.22 5.77
CA ILE A 36 -7.99 18.00 7.10
C ILE A 36 -8.15 19.23 8.00
N ASP A 37 -7.88 20.42 7.47
CA ASP A 37 -7.94 21.68 8.22
C ASP A 37 -9.36 22.03 8.68
N ASN A 38 -10.36 21.67 7.87
CA ASN A 38 -11.78 21.92 8.16
C ASN A 38 -12.44 20.82 9.00
N ALA A 39 -11.76 19.69 9.18
CA ALA A 39 -12.32 18.55 9.92
C ALA A 39 -12.17 18.72 11.44
N PRO A 40 -13.11 18.16 12.25
CA PRO A 40 -12.96 18.15 13.71
C PRO A 40 -11.70 17.38 14.12
N THR A 41 -10.97 17.90 15.11
CA THR A 41 -9.73 17.26 15.58
C THR A 41 -9.98 15.87 16.16
N GLU A 42 -11.06 15.73 16.95
CA GLU A 42 -11.51 14.46 17.52
C GLU A 42 -12.81 14.02 16.86
N GLY A 43 -12.94 12.74 16.60
CA GLY A 43 -14.16 12.15 16.07
C GLY A 43 -15.19 11.89 17.16
N ASN A 44 -16.45 11.68 16.75
CA ASN A 44 -17.55 11.36 17.67
C ASN A 44 -17.64 9.87 18.01
N GLY A 45 -16.77 9.03 17.42
CA GLY A 45 -16.73 7.58 17.64
C GLY A 45 -17.96 6.80 17.13
N LYS A 46 -18.90 7.48 16.48
CA LYS A 46 -20.11 6.83 15.95
C LYS A 46 -19.84 6.40 14.51
N THR A 47 -19.89 5.11 14.26
CA THR A 47 -19.84 4.57 12.90
C THR A 47 -21.06 5.06 12.13
N THR A 48 -20.84 6.04 11.28
CA THR A 48 -21.87 6.51 10.35
C THR A 48 -21.73 5.66 9.08
N SER A 49 -22.49 4.56 9.00
CA SER A 49 -22.72 3.89 7.72
C SER A 49 -23.57 4.83 6.88
N VAL A 50 -22.95 5.63 6.05
CA VAL A 50 -23.67 6.36 5.01
C VAL A 50 -23.92 5.36 3.90
N GLU A 51 -25.03 4.61 4.00
CA GLU A 51 -25.59 3.96 2.83
C GLU A 51 -26.06 5.10 1.92
N VAL A 52 -25.33 5.33 0.84
CA VAL A 52 -25.86 6.11 -0.27
C VAL A 52 -27.09 5.34 -0.74
N ASN A 53 -28.26 5.95 -0.59
CA ASN A 53 -29.53 5.37 -0.92
C ASN A 53 -29.60 5.14 -2.45
N THR A 54 -28.94 4.07 -2.91
CA THR A 54 -29.22 3.56 -4.23
C THR A 54 -30.61 2.95 -4.13
N ASP A 55 -31.57 3.65 -4.69
CA ASP A 55 -32.95 3.21 -4.83
C ASP A 55 -33.00 1.69 -5.02
N LYS A 56 -33.71 0.99 -4.13
CA LYS A 56 -33.79 -0.48 -4.06
C LYS A 56 -34.41 -1.13 -5.31
N GLY A 57 -34.21 -0.56 -6.49
CA GLY A 57 -34.86 -1.00 -7.73
C GLY A 57 -33.98 -1.14 -8.95
N SER A 58 -32.83 -0.49 -9.06
CA SER A 58 -31.99 -0.62 -10.25
C SER A 58 -30.51 -0.56 -9.93
N GLN A 59 -29.83 -1.69 -10.07
CA GLN A 59 -28.36 -1.64 -10.18
C GLN A 59 -27.99 -0.72 -11.36
N PRO A 60 -26.94 0.15 -11.18
CA PRO A 60 -26.50 1.01 -12.26
C PRO A 60 -26.20 0.18 -13.52
N LYS A 61 -26.96 0.43 -14.59
CA LYS A 61 -26.77 -0.25 -15.87
C LYS A 61 -25.71 0.50 -16.67
N GLY A 62 -24.59 -0.18 -16.95
CA GLY A 62 -23.47 0.37 -17.71
C GLY A 62 -22.27 0.76 -16.84
N ASP A 63 -21.09 0.76 -17.43
CA ASP A 63 -19.83 0.99 -16.72
C ASP A 63 -19.72 2.43 -16.16
N ASP A 64 -20.22 3.43 -16.90
CA ASP A 64 -20.21 4.84 -16.45
C ASP A 64 -21.09 5.08 -15.22
N ALA A 65 -22.27 4.44 -15.16
CA ALA A 65 -23.15 4.55 -14.00
C ALA A 65 -22.57 3.90 -12.74
N LYS A 66 -21.85 2.78 -12.89
CA LYS A 66 -21.13 2.13 -11.78
C LYS A 66 -20.00 3.01 -11.25
N VAL A 67 -19.23 3.65 -12.15
CA VAL A 67 -18.15 4.57 -11.78
C VAL A 67 -18.70 5.78 -11.02
N ALA A 68 -19.83 6.35 -11.47
CA ALA A 68 -20.48 7.48 -10.81
C ALA A 68 -20.99 7.11 -9.40
N ALA A 69 -21.70 5.99 -9.26
CA ALA A 69 -22.19 5.51 -7.97
C ALA A 69 -21.05 5.23 -6.98
N ARG A 70 -19.94 4.69 -7.48
CA ARG A 70 -18.74 4.45 -6.67
C ARG A 70 -18.11 5.75 -6.18
N ALA A 71 -17.96 6.75 -7.06
CA ALA A 71 -17.42 8.05 -6.70
C ALA A 71 -18.29 8.77 -5.65
N GLU A 72 -19.60 8.60 -5.70
CA GLU A 72 -20.53 9.14 -4.70
C GLU A 72 -20.36 8.43 -3.34
N GLN A 73 -20.24 7.10 -3.33
CA GLN A 73 -19.96 6.34 -2.11
C GLN A 73 -18.61 6.75 -1.50
N GLU A 74 -17.57 6.93 -2.30
CA GLU A 74 -16.25 7.35 -1.84
C GLU A 74 -16.29 8.75 -1.19
N ARG A 75 -17.06 9.68 -1.74
CA ARG A 75 -17.26 11.01 -1.11
C ARG A 75 -18.01 10.92 0.22
N ALA A 76 -19.03 10.08 0.29
CA ALA A 76 -19.76 9.83 1.53
C ALA A 76 -18.86 9.20 2.60
N ASP A 77 -18.04 8.23 2.23
CA ASP A 77 -17.07 7.57 3.10
C ASP A 77 -15.99 8.55 3.60
N ALA A 78 -15.51 9.45 2.75
CA ALA A 78 -14.57 10.50 3.12
C ALA A 78 -15.14 11.41 4.22
N THR A 79 -16.36 11.89 4.04
CA THR A 79 -17.05 12.73 5.04
C THR A 79 -17.25 11.97 6.36
N ALA A 80 -17.72 10.73 6.27
CA ALA A 80 -17.94 9.88 7.46
C ALA A 80 -16.65 9.60 8.23
N ALA A 81 -15.51 9.43 7.53
CA ALA A 81 -14.23 9.16 8.17
C ALA A 81 -13.80 10.28 9.14
N PHE A 82 -13.93 11.55 8.74
CA PHE A 82 -13.59 12.67 9.60
C PHE A 82 -14.55 12.82 10.78
N GLN A 83 -15.82 12.54 10.59
CA GLN A 83 -16.81 12.55 11.67
C GLN A 83 -16.56 11.44 12.69
N GLU A 84 -16.27 10.23 12.23
CA GLU A 84 -16.07 9.07 13.07
C GLU A 84 -14.74 9.11 13.83
N TYR A 85 -13.64 9.42 13.14
CA TYR A 85 -12.28 9.27 13.66
C TYR A 85 -11.60 10.59 14.05
N GLY A 86 -12.02 11.71 13.50
CA GLY A 86 -11.37 13.01 13.62
C GLY A 86 -10.09 13.15 12.79
N SER A 87 -9.69 14.38 12.51
CA SER A 87 -8.54 14.66 11.66
C SER A 87 -7.23 14.14 12.25
N ARG A 88 -7.05 14.15 13.58
CA ARG A 88 -5.82 13.64 14.23
C ARG A 88 -5.57 12.17 13.89
N ARG A 89 -6.56 11.30 14.09
CA ARG A 89 -6.42 9.86 13.81
C ARG A 89 -6.36 9.58 12.32
N PHE A 90 -7.10 10.33 11.54
CA PHE A 90 -7.12 10.24 10.09
C PHE A 90 -5.73 10.54 9.50
N VAL A 91 -5.11 11.65 9.87
CA VAL A 91 -3.76 12.05 9.44
C VAL A 91 -2.71 11.02 9.88
N ALA A 92 -2.82 10.50 11.10
CA ALA A 92 -1.92 9.45 11.56
C ALA A 92 -2.03 8.17 10.69
N SER A 93 -3.25 7.75 10.31
CA SER A 93 -3.46 6.61 9.41
C SER A 93 -2.94 6.88 7.99
N PHE A 94 -3.14 8.09 7.47
CA PHE A 94 -2.55 8.50 6.19
C PHE A 94 -1.03 8.34 6.18
N TRP A 95 -0.33 8.86 7.19
CA TRP A 95 1.14 8.75 7.24
C TRP A 95 1.63 7.33 7.49
N ARG A 96 0.84 6.48 8.13
CA ARG A 96 1.11 5.03 8.21
C ARG A 96 0.91 4.34 6.86
N LEU A 97 -0.08 4.75 6.07
CA LEU A 97 -0.24 4.29 4.69
C LEU A 97 0.97 4.68 3.83
N ILE A 98 1.51 5.89 3.98
CA ILE A 98 2.72 6.32 3.26
C ILE A 98 3.90 5.37 3.58
N ALA A 99 4.16 5.09 4.86
CA ALA A 99 5.25 4.21 5.28
C ALA A 99 6.63 4.64 4.69
N MET A 100 7.25 3.78 3.85
CA MET A 100 8.48 4.06 3.12
C MET A 100 8.24 4.64 1.73
N ASP A 101 7.02 4.78 1.28
CA ASP A 101 6.71 5.29 -0.05
C ASP A 101 6.89 6.80 -0.15
N ASP A 102 7.01 7.30 -1.38
CA ASP A 102 6.93 8.73 -1.66
C ASP A 102 5.47 9.18 -1.50
N PRO A 103 5.19 10.22 -0.68
CA PRO A 103 3.82 10.71 -0.49
C PRO A 103 3.13 11.12 -1.78
N ASP A 104 3.88 11.71 -2.73
CA ASP A 104 3.36 12.04 -4.05
C ASP A 104 3.05 10.78 -4.86
N GLY A 105 3.90 9.76 -4.75
CA GLY A 105 3.69 8.47 -5.39
C GLY A 105 2.37 7.82 -4.97
N ILE A 106 2.04 7.89 -3.67
CA ILE A 106 0.75 7.41 -3.17
C ILE A 106 -0.40 8.27 -3.70
N MET A 107 -0.33 9.60 -3.62
CA MET A 107 -1.37 10.48 -4.15
C MET A 107 -1.61 10.23 -5.65
N LEU A 108 -0.55 10.07 -6.43
CA LEU A 108 -0.60 9.79 -7.87
C LEU A 108 -1.32 8.47 -8.19
N ARG A 109 -1.24 7.43 -7.35
CA ARG A 109 -2.00 6.18 -7.56
C ARG A 109 -3.50 6.45 -7.57
N PHE A 110 -3.99 7.25 -6.62
CA PHE A 110 -5.41 7.60 -6.54
C PHE A 110 -5.84 8.54 -7.67
N LEU A 111 -4.98 9.49 -8.05
CA LEU A 111 -5.22 10.35 -9.22
C LEU A 111 -5.33 9.55 -10.52
N ARG A 112 -4.40 8.62 -10.78
CA ARG A 112 -4.46 7.74 -11.95
C ARG A 112 -5.74 6.90 -11.95
N ALA A 113 -6.09 6.32 -10.80
CA ALA A 113 -7.31 5.50 -10.65
C ALA A 113 -8.60 6.30 -10.90
N ARG A 114 -8.55 7.63 -10.80
CA ARG A 114 -9.67 8.56 -11.06
C ARG A 114 -9.41 9.49 -12.23
N LYS A 115 -8.62 9.04 -13.22
CA LYS A 115 -8.35 9.72 -14.49
C LYS A 115 -7.93 11.19 -14.28
N TRP A 116 -7.08 11.44 -13.27
CA TRP A 116 -6.52 12.73 -12.90
C TRP A 116 -7.54 13.76 -12.35
N SER A 117 -8.70 13.33 -11.91
CA SER A 117 -9.62 14.18 -11.14
C SER A 117 -9.14 14.29 -9.69
N ALA A 118 -8.69 15.49 -9.28
CA ALA A 118 -8.21 15.75 -7.93
C ALA A 118 -9.28 15.38 -6.88
N SER A 119 -10.48 15.88 -7.02
CA SER A 119 -11.59 15.65 -6.08
C SER A 119 -11.96 14.15 -5.97
N ALA A 120 -12.08 13.46 -7.10
CA ALA A 120 -12.38 12.04 -7.08
C ALA A 120 -11.21 11.19 -6.53
N GLY A 121 -9.96 11.56 -6.83
CA GLY A 121 -8.76 10.91 -6.30
C GLY A 121 -8.65 11.07 -4.78
N VAL A 122 -8.87 12.27 -4.27
CA VAL A 122 -8.86 12.56 -2.82
C VAL A 122 -10.00 11.85 -2.10
N ALA A 123 -11.21 11.83 -2.66
CA ALA A 123 -12.34 11.10 -2.08
C ALA A 123 -12.03 9.59 -1.95
N MET A 124 -11.46 8.99 -3.01
CA MET A 124 -11.03 7.58 -2.99
C MET A 124 -9.93 7.32 -1.95
N LEU A 125 -8.95 8.21 -1.83
CA LEU A 125 -7.90 8.12 -0.82
C LEU A 125 -8.49 8.15 0.60
N CYS A 126 -9.40 9.09 0.85
CA CYS A 126 -10.07 9.22 2.14
C CYS A 126 -10.92 7.98 2.49
N ALA A 127 -11.64 7.43 1.51
CA ALA A 127 -12.38 6.19 1.68
C ALA A 127 -11.45 4.98 1.99
N CYS A 128 -10.29 4.92 1.32
CA CYS A 128 -9.27 3.92 1.61
C CYS A 128 -8.76 4.07 3.05
N ILE A 129 -8.46 5.28 3.52
CA ILE A 129 -8.00 5.53 4.89
C ILE A 129 -9.09 5.14 5.90
N LYS A 130 -10.36 5.45 5.64
CA LYS A 130 -11.49 4.99 6.48
C LYS A 130 -11.52 3.48 6.59
N TRP A 131 -11.41 2.78 5.47
CA TRP A 131 -11.34 1.32 5.46
C TRP A 131 -10.15 0.78 6.27
N ARG A 132 -8.95 1.38 6.12
CA ARG A 132 -7.76 0.98 6.88
C ARG A 132 -7.99 1.08 8.39
N MET A 133 -8.58 2.19 8.84
CA MET A 133 -8.90 2.39 10.26
C MET A 133 -9.97 1.42 10.77
N GLY A 134 -11.04 1.21 10.01
CA GLY A 134 -12.12 0.28 10.37
C GLY A 134 -11.72 -1.20 10.32
N GLY A 135 -10.82 -1.56 9.41
CA GLY A 135 -10.29 -2.93 9.25
C GLY A 135 -9.06 -3.23 10.10
N ASP A 136 -8.63 -2.29 10.95
CA ASP A 136 -7.41 -2.43 11.78
C ASP A 136 -6.14 -2.82 10.99
N VAL A 137 -6.02 -2.37 9.74
CA VAL A 137 -4.92 -2.75 8.83
C VAL A 137 -3.56 -2.50 9.48
N GLU A 138 -3.39 -1.35 10.12
CA GLU A 138 -2.15 -1.00 10.82
C GLU A 138 -1.86 -1.96 11.98
N LYS A 139 -2.90 -2.45 12.69
CA LYS A 139 -2.72 -3.42 13.77
C LYS A 139 -2.34 -4.81 13.27
N ILE A 140 -2.92 -5.26 12.15
CA ILE A 140 -2.54 -6.53 11.50
C ILE A 140 -1.05 -6.49 11.18
N PHE A 141 -0.60 -5.39 10.63
CA PHE A 141 0.77 -5.18 10.22
C PHE A 141 1.75 -5.01 11.40
N GLU A 142 1.35 -4.27 12.45
CA GLU A 142 2.11 -4.13 13.68
C GLU A 142 2.27 -5.48 14.42
N LYS A 143 1.22 -6.30 14.46
CA LYS A 143 1.26 -7.64 15.05
C LYS A 143 2.21 -8.59 14.32
N GLY A 144 2.27 -8.51 13.00
CA GLY A 144 2.99 -9.48 12.18
C GLY A 144 2.49 -10.90 12.37
N GLU A 145 3.23 -11.88 11.92
CA GLU A 145 2.81 -13.29 12.03
C GLU A 145 2.78 -13.77 13.48
N GLU A 146 3.73 -13.35 14.33
CA GLU A 146 3.75 -13.75 15.73
C GLU A 146 2.49 -13.28 16.48
N GLY A 147 2.08 -12.03 16.27
CA GLY A 147 0.90 -11.48 16.93
C GLY A 147 -0.43 -11.94 16.30
N MET A 148 -0.39 -12.59 15.15
CA MET A 148 -1.55 -13.18 14.46
C MET A 148 -1.65 -14.71 14.61
N LYS A 149 -0.71 -15.33 15.31
CA LYS A 149 -0.61 -16.80 15.42
C LYS A 149 -1.84 -17.47 16.04
N ASP A 150 -2.52 -16.77 16.95
CA ASP A 150 -3.72 -17.28 17.63
C ASP A 150 -5.02 -17.01 16.83
N ALA A 151 -4.94 -16.28 15.70
CA ALA A 151 -6.08 -16.14 14.81
C ALA A 151 -6.36 -17.44 14.06
N GLU A 152 -7.60 -17.94 14.17
CA GLU A 152 -8.00 -19.23 13.63
C GLU A 152 -7.66 -19.37 12.13
N GLY A 153 -6.73 -20.28 11.81
CA GLY A 153 -6.31 -20.59 10.46
C GLY A 153 -5.36 -19.56 9.82
N PHE A 154 -4.88 -18.51 10.54
CA PHE A 154 -4.00 -17.51 9.92
C PHE A 154 -2.64 -18.11 9.54
N ILE A 155 -1.93 -18.72 10.49
CA ILE A 155 -0.60 -19.33 10.23
C ILE A 155 -0.72 -20.52 9.27
N MET A 156 -1.75 -21.34 9.41
CA MET A 156 -2.02 -22.46 8.49
C MET A 156 -2.07 -21.97 7.03
N GLN A 157 -2.64 -20.80 6.76
CA GLN A 157 -2.67 -20.24 5.41
C GLN A 157 -1.27 -19.87 4.90
N MET A 158 -0.36 -19.46 5.78
CA MET A 158 1.06 -19.24 5.44
C MET A 158 1.78 -20.56 5.16
N GLU A 159 1.57 -21.57 6.02
CA GLU A 159 2.20 -22.88 5.93
C GLU A 159 1.81 -23.64 4.65
N THR A 160 0.55 -23.56 4.23
CA THR A 160 0.07 -24.22 3.00
C THR A 160 0.75 -23.71 1.74
N GLY A 161 1.30 -22.49 1.77
CA GLY A 161 1.86 -21.86 0.58
C GLY A 161 0.81 -21.66 -0.52
N LYS A 162 -0.48 -21.45 -0.14
CA LYS A 162 -1.52 -21.14 -1.12
C LYS A 162 -1.32 -19.78 -1.78
N THR A 163 -0.59 -18.87 -1.13
CA THR A 163 -0.20 -17.58 -1.67
C THR A 163 1.19 -17.22 -1.17
N TYR A 164 2.07 -16.84 -2.08
CA TYR A 164 3.39 -16.31 -1.77
C TYR A 164 3.89 -15.39 -2.88
N THR A 165 4.90 -14.59 -2.58
CA THR A 165 5.61 -13.74 -3.54
C THR A 165 7.01 -14.29 -3.74
N GLN A 166 7.39 -14.54 -5.00
CA GLN A 166 8.74 -14.99 -5.34
C GLN A 166 9.17 -14.45 -6.69
N GLY A 167 10.35 -13.86 -6.71
CA GLY A 167 10.98 -13.35 -7.91
C GLY A 167 10.26 -12.17 -8.54
N THR A 168 10.75 -11.78 -9.70
CA THR A 168 10.30 -10.62 -10.45
C THR A 168 9.91 -10.97 -11.89
N ASP A 169 9.11 -10.10 -12.50
CA ASP A 169 8.88 -10.09 -13.93
C ASP A 169 10.08 -9.45 -14.67
N ARG A 170 9.98 -9.32 -16.01
CA ARG A 170 11.03 -8.71 -16.85
C ARG A 170 11.35 -7.25 -16.53
N TYR A 171 10.54 -6.59 -15.69
CA TYR A 171 10.66 -5.18 -15.32
C TYR A 171 10.89 -4.98 -13.83
N GLY A 172 11.27 -6.06 -13.12
CA GLY A 172 11.55 -6.02 -11.69
C GLY A 172 10.28 -5.98 -10.80
N ARG A 173 9.09 -6.28 -11.36
CA ARG A 173 7.85 -6.31 -10.57
C ARG A 173 7.74 -7.63 -9.82
N PRO A 174 7.48 -7.63 -8.50
CA PRO A 174 7.29 -8.85 -7.73
C PRO A 174 6.16 -9.71 -8.31
N VAL A 175 6.37 -11.02 -8.33
CA VAL A 175 5.39 -12.00 -8.81
C VAL A 175 4.72 -12.66 -7.62
N VAL A 176 3.39 -12.49 -7.52
CA VAL A 176 2.53 -13.11 -6.50
C VAL A 176 1.88 -14.35 -7.10
N TYR A 177 2.15 -15.50 -6.52
CA TYR A 177 1.54 -16.77 -6.89
C TYR A 177 0.37 -17.10 -5.97
N ILE A 178 -0.75 -17.53 -6.54
CA ILE A 178 -1.95 -17.98 -5.83
C ILE A 178 -2.33 -19.35 -6.37
N HIS A 179 -2.07 -20.39 -5.59
CA HIS A 179 -2.39 -21.79 -5.90
C HIS A 179 -3.81 -22.13 -5.45
N VAL A 180 -4.76 -21.99 -6.35
CA VAL A 180 -6.19 -22.05 -6.00
C VAL A 180 -6.59 -23.43 -5.46
N ALA A 181 -5.97 -24.52 -5.93
CA ALA A 181 -6.23 -25.88 -5.44
C ALA A 181 -5.90 -26.09 -3.95
N LYS A 182 -4.99 -25.24 -3.39
CA LYS A 182 -4.61 -25.29 -1.97
C LYS A 182 -5.57 -24.51 -1.06
N HIS A 183 -6.52 -23.75 -1.65
CA HIS A 183 -7.52 -23.01 -0.87
C HIS A 183 -8.77 -23.84 -0.64
N ARG A 184 -9.29 -23.82 0.60
CA ARG A 184 -10.59 -24.35 0.96
C ARG A 184 -11.31 -23.37 1.86
N THR A 185 -12.56 -23.11 1.56
CA THR A 185 -13.37 -22.07 2.22
C THR A 185 -13.49 -22.26 3.74
N PHE A 186 -13.52 -23.52 4.21
CA PHE A 186 -13.79 -23.84 5.62
C PHE A 186 -12.54 -24.16 6.46
N ASP A 187 -11.33 -24.07 5.89
CA ASP A 187 -10.09 -24.34 6.63
C ASP A 187 -9.69 -23.15 7.54
N GLN A 188 -10.29 -21.99 7.35
CA GLN A 188 -10.05 -20.76 8.14
C GLN A 188 -11.34 -19.99 8.34
N SER A 189 -11.38 -19.14 9.38
CA SER A 189 -12.49 -18.21 9.54
C SER A 189 -12.50 -17.14 8.43
N PRO A 190 -13.67 -16.59 8.06
CA PRO A 190 -13.75 -15.51 7.08
C PRO A 190 -12.89 -14.29 7.44
N LYS A 191 -12.82 -13.93 8.73
CA LYS A 191 -12.00 -12.82 9.21
C LYS A 191 -10.50 -13.12 9.06
N ALA A 192 -10.06 -14.34 9.43
CA ALA A 192 -8.67 -14.75 9.26
C ALA A 192 -8.24 -14.77 7.79
N LEU A 193 -9.16 -15.09 6.87
CA LEU A 193 -8.90 -15.03 5.43
C LEU A 193 -8.74 -13.58 4.95
N GLU A 194 -9.62 -12.67 5.35
CA GLU A 194 -9.51 -11.25 5.00
C GLU A 194 -8.23 -10.64 5.59
N ASP A 195 -7.91 -10.92 6.85
CA ASP A 195 -6.66 -10.48 7.49
C ASP A 195 -5.42 -11.02 6.78
N PHE A 196 -5.47 -12.28 6.34
CA PHE A 196 -4.40 -12.89 5.55
C PHE A 196 -4.21 -12.18 4.21
N VAL A 197 -5.30 -11.89 3.48
CA VAL A 197 -5.22 -11.14 2.21
C VAL A 197 -4.60 -9.76 2.44
N VAL A 198 -5.05 -9.03 3.47
CA VAL A 198 -4.50 -7.72 3.83
C VAL A 198 -3.03 -7.83 4.20
N PHE A 199 -2.66 -8.82 5.01
CA PHE A 199 -1.27 -9.07 5.41
C PHE A 199 -0.37 -9.35 4.19
N GLN A 200 -0.84 -10.15 3.23
CA GLN A 200 -0.11 -10.42 1.98
C GLN A 200 0.06 -9.13 1.16
N MET A 201 -1.00 -8.34 0.98
CA MET A 201 -0.93 -7.07 0.23
C MET A 201 0.07 -6.09 0.87
N GLU A 202 0.06 -5.93 2.19
CA GLU A 202 1.00 -5.07 2.91
C GLU A 202 2.43 -5.63 2.90
N SER A 203 2.61 -6.95 2.91
CA SER A 203 3.91 -7.60 2.80
C SER A 203 4.53 -7.38 1.42
N VAL A 204 3.73 -7.50 0.36
CA VAL A 204 4.19 -7.27 -1.03
C VAL A 204 4.64 -5.83 -1.25
N ARG A 205 4.02 -4.84 -0.59
CA ARG A 205 4.48 -3.44 -0.64
C ARG A 205 5.92 -3.28 -0.16
N CYS A 206 6.36 -4.11 0.78
CA CYS A 206 7.75 -4.09 1.27
C CYS A 206 8.75 -4.69 0.27
N LEU A 207 8.24 -5.36 -0.75
CA LEU A 207 9.03 -5.96 -1.85
C LEU A 207 9.07 -5.07 -3.09
N PHE A 208 8.51 -3.86 -3.03
CA PHE A 208 8.65 -2.89 -4.11
C PHE A 208 9.99 -2.16 -4.04
N SER A 209 10.62 -2.05 -5.20
CA SER A 209 11.83 -1.23 -5.40
C SER A 209 11.49 -0.11 -6.38
N PRO A 210 11.18 1.11 -5.90
CA PRO A 210 10.86 2.22 -6.80
C PRO A 210 11.91 2.41 -7.91
N PRO A 211 11.51 2.70 -9.16
CA PRO A 211 10.17 3.15 -9.57
C PRO A 211 9.11 2.05 -9.76
N VAL A 212 9.42 0.80 -9.43
CA VAL A 212 8.47 -0.31 -9.50
C VAL A 212 7.45 -0.16 -8.36
N ASP A 213 6.17 -0.12 -8.73
CA ASP A 213 5.06 0.08 -7.81
C ASP A 213 3.84 -0.83 -8.10
N LYS A 214 4.05 -1.85 -8.95
CA LYS A 214 3.01 -2.80 -9.38
C LYS A 214 3.51 -4.23 -9.23
N ILE A 215 2.56 -5.17 -9.21
CA ILE A 215 2.80 -6.61 -9.15
C ILE A 215 2.32 -7.30 -10.42
N VAL A 216 2.87 -8.47 -10.66
CA VAL A 216 2.28 -9.52 -11.50
C VAL A 216 1.62 -10.55 -10.59
N MET A 217 0.40 -10.95 -10.88
CA MET A 217 -0.34 -11.97 -10.14
C MET A 217 -0.54 -13.20 -11.01
N VAL A 218 -0.19 -14.37 -10.51
CA VAL A 218 -0.42 -15.65 -11.19
C VAL A 218 -1.42 -16.45 -10.36
N PHE A 219 -2.65 -16.59 -10.87
CA PHE A 219 -3.64 -17.50 -10.33
C PHE A 219 -3.46 -18.85 -11.01
N ASP A 220 -2.78 -19.77 -10.34
CA ASP A 220 -2.64 -21.14 -10.80
C ASP A 220 -3.92 -21.92 -10.50
N MET A 221 -4.68 -22.20 -11.56
CA MET A 221 -5.95 -22.94 -11.52
C MET A 221 -5.74 -24.46 -11.69
N THR A 222 -4.49 -24.95 -11.74
CA THR A 222 -4.19 -26.38 -11.83
C THR A 222 -4.80 -27.11 -10.64
N GLY A 223 -5.62 -28.13 -10.91
CA GLY A 223 -6.33 -28.88 -9.89
C GLY A 223 -7.52 -28.16 -9.24
N PHE A 224 -7.95 -26.99 -9.78
CA PHE A 224 -9.15 -26.30 -9.33
C PHE A 224 -10.39 -27.21 -9.42
N GLY A 225 -11.16 -27.22 -8.35
CA GLY A 225 -12.50 -27.79 -8.28
C GLY A 225 -13.47 -26.87 -7.58
N ILE A 226 -14.79 -27.17 -7.62
CA ILE A 226 -15.83 -26.31 -7.02
C ILE A 226 -15.60 -26.09 -5.52
N ARG A 227 -15.01 -27.06 -4.80
CA ARG A 227 -14.66 -26.94 -3.38
C ARG A 227 -13.62 -25.84 -3.06
N ASN A 228 -12.90 -25.35 -4.07
CA ASN A 228 -11.92 -24.27 -3.95
C ASN A 228 -12.55 -22.91 -4.25
N MET A 229 -13.82 -22.89 -4.64
CA MET A 229 -14.53 -21.68 -4.98
C MET A 229 -14.99 -20.94 -3.72
N ASP A 230 -14.46 -19.75 -3.51
CA ASP A 230 -14.81 -18.86 -2.42
C ASP A 230 -15.14 -17.48 -2.95
N TRP A 231 -16.44 -17.24 -3.16
CA TRP A 231 -16.92 -15.96 -3.68
C TRP A 231 -16.56 -14.79 -2.77
N ARG A 232 -16.60 -14.98 -1.44
CA ARG A 232 -16.25 -13.92 -0.49
C ARG A 232 -14.80 -13.52 -0.63
N CYS A 233 -13.89 -14.49 -0.70
CA CYS A 233 -12.48 -14.26 -0.91
C CYS A 233 -12.20 -13.52 -2.23
N ILE A 234 -12.79 -14.00 -3.33
CA ILE A 234 -12.60 -13.41 -4.65
C ILE A 234 -13.08 -11.95 -4.68
N LEU A 235 -14.30 -11.69 -4.19
CA LEU A 235 -14.85 -10.35 -4.15
C LEU A 235 -14.04 -9.43 -3.24
N PHE A 236 -13.49 -9.95 -2.13
CA PHE A 236 -12.63 -9.17 -1.26
C PHE A 236 -11.29 -8.81 -1.93
N ILE A 237 -10.64 -9.76 -2.63
CA ILE A 237 -9.42 -9.48 -3.42
C ILE A 237 -9.71 -8.44 -4.50
N VAL A 238 -10.81 -8.58 -5.23
CA VAL A 238 -11.25 -7.60 -6.24
C VAL A 238 -11.38 -6.21 -5.61
N LYS A 239 -12.09 -6.12 -4.49
CA LYS A 239 -12.28 -4.84 -3.77
C LYS A 239 -10.95 -4.24 -3.30
N CYS A 240 -10.02 -5.08 -2.84
CA CYS A 240 -8.67 -4.62 -2.49
C CYS A 240 -7.97 -3.98 -3.69
N LEU A 241 -7.94 -4.63 -4.84
CA LEU A 241 -7.28 -4.14 -6.05
C LEU A 241 -7.95 -2.89 -6.64
N GLU A 242 -9.28 -2.80 -6.52
CA GLU A 242 -10.04 -1.69 -7.10
C GLU A 242 -10.12 -0.45 -6.21
N ALA A 243 -10.17 -0.63 -4.87
CA ALA A 243 -10.47 0.46 -3.95
C ALA A 243 -9.36 0.77 -2.95
N TYR A 244 -8.64 -0.25 -2.48
CA TYR A 244 -7.75 -0.11 -1.33
C TYR A 244 -6.27 -0.09 -1.70
N TYR A 245 -5.92 -0.75 -2.82
CA TYR A 245 -4.58 -0.77 -3.41
C TYR A 245 -4.65 -0.42 -4.90
N PRO A 246 -5.19 0.78 -5.24
CA PRO A 246 -5.39 1.15 -6.63
C PRO A 246 -4.05 1.22 -7.37
N GLU A 247 -4.09 0.91 -8.67
CA GLU A 247 -2.94 0.97 -9.57
C GLU A 247 -1.73 0.11 -9.15
N SER A 248 -1.94 -0.88 -8.25
CA SER A 248 -0.91 -1.83 -7.82
C SER A 248 -0.82 -3.08 -8.69
N LEU A 249 -1.82 -3.38 -9.51
CA LEU A 249 -1.81 -4.52 -10.43
C LEU A 249 -1.29 -4.11 -11.80
N ASN A 250 -0.28 -4.82 -12.31
CA ASN A 250 0.17 -4.74 -13.71
C ASN A 250 -0.63 -5.69 -14.59
N VAL A 251 -0.57 -6.97 -14.29
CA VAL A 251 -1.30 -8.04 -14.98
C VAL A 251 -1.66 -9.16 -14.00
N MET A 252 -2.81 -9.77 -14.23
CA MET A 252 -3.28 -10.98 -13.55
C MET A 252 -3.37 -12.11 -14.57
N LEU A 253 -2.57 -13.15 -14.39
CA LEU A 253 -2.48 -14.31 -15.26
C LEU A 253 -3.33 -15.45 -14.67
N ILE A 254 -4.47 -15.75 -15.27
CA ILE A 254 -5.31 -16.90 -14.90
C ILE A 254 -4.77 -18.12 -15.66
N HIS A 255 -3.91 -18.90 -14.98
CA HIS A 255 -3.21 -20.02 -15.60
C HIS A 255 -3.94 -21.33 -15.43
N ASN A 256 -4.01 -22.15 -16.49
CA ASN A 256 -4.64 -23.47 -16.52
C ASN A 256 -6.10 -23.50 -16.04
N ALA A 257 -6.87 -22.45 -16.35
CA ALA A 257 -8.30 -22.40 -15.99
C ALA A 257 -9.07 -23.57 -16.65
N PRO A 258 -9.71 -24.46 -15.87
CA PRO A 258 -10.53 -25.54 -16.45
C PRO A 258 -11.78 -25.00 -17.11
N TRP A 259 -12.39 -25.80 -17.99
CA TRP A 259 -13.57 -25.40 -18.73
C TRP A 259 -14.74 -24.91 -17.85
N VAL A 260 -14.90 -25.51 -16.67
CA VAL A 260 -15.94 -25.11 -15.69
C VAL A 260 -15.76 -23.66 -15.21
N PHE A 261 -14.55 -23.11 -15.23
CA PHE A 261 -14.28 -21.74 -14.86
C PHE A 261 -14.90 -20.72 -15.83
N GLN A 262 -15.19 -21.11 -17.07
CA GLN A 262 -15.86 -20.23 -18.02
C GLN A 262 -17.24 -19.77 -17.52
N GLY A 263 -17.98 -20.66 -16.84
CA GLY A 263 -19.24 -20.31 -16.19
C GLY A 263 -19.09 -19.29 -15.07
N ILE A 264 -18.05 -19.46 -14.24
CA ILE A 264 -17.70 -18.55 -13.17
C ILE A 264 -17.30 -17.19 -13.74
N TRP A 265 -16.47 -17.19 -14.79
CA TRP A 265 -16.00 -15.97 -15.44
C TRP A 265 -17.12 -15.14 -16.07
N LYS A 266 -18.14 -15.79 -16.63
CA LYS A 266 -19.32 -15.09 -17.15
C LYS A 266 -20.07 -14.30 -16.08
N VAL A 267 -19.99 -14.71 -14.81
CA VAL A 267 -20.58 -13.99 -13.67
C VAL A 267 -19.60 -12.96 -13.12
N LEU A 268 -18.35 -13.35 -12.90
CA LEU A 268 -17.33 -12.50 -12.27
C LEU A 268 -16.89 -11.34 -13.18
N GLY A 269 -16.63 -11.61 -14.46
CA GLY A 269 -16.08 -10.62 -15.38
C GLY A 269 -16.88 -9.31 -15.47
N PRO A 270 -18.23 -9.35 -15.58
CA PRO A 270 -19.06 -8.14 -15.55
C PRO A 270 -19.09 -7.39 -14.21
N MET A 271 -18.68 -8.03 -13.11
CA MET A 271 -18.62 -7.40 -11.79
C MET A 271 -17.34 -6.58 -11.58
N LEU A 272 -16.28 -6.89 -12.34
CA LEU A 272 -15.00 -6.23 -12.24
C LEU A 272 -15.04 -4.81 -12.82
N ASP A 273 -14.27 -3.91 -12.20
CA ASP A 273 -13.93 -2.62 -12.79
C ASP A 273 -13.29 -2.85 -14.18
N PRO A 274 -13.68 -2.09 -15.22
CA PRO A 274 -13.12 -2.26 -16.57
C PRO A 274 -11.59 -2.19 -16.63
N VAL A 275 -10.96 -1.34 -15.79
CA VAL A 275 -9.50 -1.20 -15.75
C VAL A 275 -8.84 -2.46 -15.17
N VAL A 276 -9.42 -3.04 -14.12
CA VAL A 276 -8.92 -4.30 -13.54
C VAL A 276 -9.15 -5.45 -14.49
N ARG A 277 -10.35 -5.53 -15.08
CA ARG A 277 -10.69 -6.57 -16.08
C ARG A 277 -9.76 -6.56 -17.28
N ALA A 278 -9.35 -5.39 -17.76
CA ALA A 278 -8.44 -5.25 -18.90
C ALA A 278 -7.00 -5.74 -18.59
N LYS A 279 -6.66 -5.92 -17.30
CA LYS A 279 -5.37 -6.43 -16.85
C LYS A 279 -5.38 -7.96 -16.60
N ILE A 280 -6.47 -8.65 -16.97
CA ILE A 280 -6.60 -10.11 -16.76
C ILE A 280 -6.38 -10.83 -18.07
N ASP A 281 -5.36 -11.70 -18.09
CA ASP A 281 -5.03 -12.57 -19.23
C ASP A 281 -5.20 -14.04 -18.85
N PHE A 282 -5.66 -14.85 -19.79
CA PHE A 282 -5.79 -16.30 -19.65
C PHE A 282 -4.60 -16.99 -20.31
N THR A 283 -3.89 -17.83 -19.55
CA THR A 283 -2.71 -18.56 -20.00
C THR A 283 -2.91 -20.06 -19.87
N LYS A 284 -2.33 -20.86 -20.77
CA LYS A 284 -2.48 -22.32 -20.78
C LYS A 284 -1.15 -23.07 -20.76
N SER A 285 -0.09 -22.42 -21.19
CA SER A 285 1.24 -23.00 -21.29
C SER A 285 2.27 -22.20 -20.49
N THR A 286 3.39 -22.85 -20.19
CA THR A 286 4.57 -22.16 -19.64
C THR A 286 5.05 -21.04 -20.55
N ASP A 287 4.99 -21.22 -21.86
CA ASP A 287 5.44 -20.19 -22.82
C ASP A 287 4.57 -18.93 -22.75
N ASP A 288 3.27 -19.04 -22.44
CA ASP A 288 2.42 -17.88 -22.16
C ASP A 288 2.89 -17.12 -20.91
N LEU A 289 3.29 -17.83 -19.87
CA LEU A 289 3.83 -17.21 -18.63
C LEU A 289 5.20 -16.57 -18.88
N VAL A 290 6.03 -17.19 -19.70
CA VAL A 290 7.39 -16.70 -20.02
C VAL A 290 7.35 -15.40 -20.83
N VAL A 291 6.26 -15.04 -21.46
CA VAL A 291 6.07 -13.70 -22.04
C VAL A 291 6.24 -12.62 -20.97
N HIS A 292 5.75 -12.87 -19.77
CA HIS A 292 5.76 -11.91 -18.65
C HIS A 292 6.95 -12.13 -17.71
N ILE A 293 7.20 -13.38 -17.31
CA ILE A 293 8.16 -13.76 -16.25
C ILE A 293 9.35 -14.48 -16.92
N PRO A 294 10.61 -14.06 -16.72
CA PRO A 294 11.77 -14.80 -17.24
C PRO A 294 11.73 -16.26 -16.80
N ARG A 295 12.13 -17.19 -17.67
CA ARG A 295 12.08 -18.63 -17.37
C ARG A 295 12.89 -19.03 -16.13
N ASN A 296 14.02 -18.36 -15.89
CA ASN A 296 14.86 -18.56 -14.71
C ASN A 296 14.26 -17.94 -13.42
N HIS A 297 13.31 -17.00 -13.52
CA HIS A 297 12.56 -16.45 -12.36
C HIS A 297 11.28 -17.26 -12.10
N LEU A 298 10.73 -17.91 -13.13
CA LEU A 298 9.51 -18.70 -13.01
C LEU A 298 9.79 -20.00 -12.25
N VAL A 299 8.94 -20.30 -11.26
CA VAL A 299 9.06 -21.50 -10.45
C VAL A 299 8.86 -22.77 -11.27
N LYS A 300 9.58 -23.86 -10.91
CA LYS A 300 9.54 -25.14 -11.62
C LYS A 300 8.15 -25.77 -11.68
N GLU A 301 7.32 -25.55 -10.66
CA GLU A 301 5.93 -26.03 -10.63
C GLU A 301 5.10 -25.54 -11.83
N LEU A 302 5.44 -24.38 -12.40
CA LEU A 302 4.80 -23.79 -13.56
C LEU A 302 5.64 -23.92 -14.85
N GLY A 303 6.65 -24.81 -14.85
CA GLY A 303 7.49 -25.10 -16.00
C GLY A 303 8.69 -24.15 -16.18
N GLY A 304 8.96 -23.31 -15.20
CA GLY A 304 10.19 -22.50 -15.16
C GLY A 304 11.42 -23.31 -14.81
N SER A 305 12.59 -22.66 -14.76
CA SER A 305 13.85 -23.29 -14.38
C SER A 305 14.30 -22.98 -12.94
N SER A 306 13.59 -22.11 -12.21
CA SER A 306 13.88 -21.89 -10.80
C SER A 306 13.42 -23.08 -9.95
N ALA A 307 14.35 -23.70 -9.23
CA ALA A 307 14.05 -24.80 -8.29
C ALA A 307 13.50 -24.29 -6.94
N TRP A 308 13.27 -23.00 -6.81
CA TRP A 308 12.71 -22.41 -5.61
C TRP A 308 11.31 -23.00 -5.31
N THR A 309 11.08 -23.30 -4.05
CA THR A 309 9.80 -23.81 -3.56
C THR A 309 9.44 -23.12 -2.26
N TRP A 310 8.15 -22.84 -2.07
CA TRP A 310 7.68 -22.29 -0.81
C TRP A 310 7.92 -23.25 0.35
N LYS A 311 8.62 -22.77 1.37
CA LYS A 311 8.71 -23.41 2.68
C LYS A 311 8.46 -22.34 3.72
N TYR A 312 7.41 -22.50 4.52
CA TYR A 312 7.15 -21.53 5.59
C TYR A 312 8.29 -21.51 6.61
N PRO A 313 8.98 -20.40 6.77
CA PRO A 313 10.01 -20.28 7.78
C PRO A 313 9.34 -20.04 9.13
N PRO A 314 9.57 -20.87 10.16
CA PRO A 314 8.89 -20.73 11.45
C PRO A 314 9.23 -19.39 12.11
N ILE A 315 8.29 -18.90 12.93
CA ILE A 315 8.45 -17.68 13.75
C ILE A 315 9.65 -17.89 14.69
N LYS A 316 10.55 -16.91 14.74
CA LYS A 316 11.74 -16.96 15.59
C LYS A 316 11.47 -16.24 16.92
N PRO A 317 11.79 -16.87 18.07
CA PRO A 317 11.66 -16.19 19.36
C PRO A 317 12.43 -14.87 19.39
N GLY A 318 11.78 -13.80 19.82
CA GLY A 318 12.42 -12.48 19.97
C GLY A 318 12.65 -11.70 18.69
N GLU A 319 12.16 -12.17 17.53
CA GLU A 319 12.32 -11.45 16.25
C GLU A 319 11.64 -10.06 16.24
N ASN A 320 10.69 -9.83 17.15
CA ASN A 320 9.99 -8.55 17.34
C ASN A 320 10.44 -7.80 18.60
N ALA A 321 11.65 -8.08 19.13
CA ALA A 321 12.16 -7.46 20.38
C ALA A 321 12.18 -5.92 20.33
N ALA A 322 12.44 -5.32 19.15
CA ALA A 322 12.42 -3.86 19.00
C ALA A 322 11.05 -3.24 19.32
N GLN A 323 9.94 -3.95 19.14
CA GLN A 323 8.60 -3.45 19.50
C GLN A 323 8.39 -3.29 21.01
N GLN A 324 9.22 -3.95 21.83
CA GLN A 324 9.18 -3.85 23.30
C GLN A 324 9.91 -2.60 23.81
N ASP A 325 10.81 -2.02 23.03
CA ASP A 325 11.51 -0.78 23.36
C ASP A 325 10.59 0.44 23.10
N LYS A 326 9.77 0.76 24.10
CA LYS A 326 8.81 1.87 24.03
C LYS A 326 9.47 3.24 23.94
N GLU A 327 10.64 3.42 24.57
CA GLU A 327 11.34 4.70 24.56
C GLU A 327 12.02 4.94 23.21
N GLY A 328 12.67 3.92 22.63
CA GLY A 328 13.21 3.98 21.28
C GLY A 328 12.11 4.27 20.26
N ARG A 329 10.97 3.56 20.35
CA ARG A 329 9.79 3.80 19.49
C ARG A 329 9.30 5.25 19.62
N LYS A 330 9.14 5.77 20.82
CA LYS A 330 8.68 7.14 21.08
C LYS A 330 9.61 8.19 20.49
N LYS A 331 10.91 8.01 20.63
CA LYS A 331 11.93 8.89 20.06
C LYS A 331 11.83 8.90 18.52
N LEU A 332 11.87 7.73 17.91
CA LEU A 332 11.80 7.61 16.44
C LEU A 332 10.47 8.10 15.87
N GLN A 333 9.36 7.90 16.59
CA GLN A 333 8.07 8.46 16.19
C GLN A 333 8.07 9.99 16.24
N ALA A 334 8.67 10.59 17.26
CA ALA A 334 8.81 12.05 17.34
C ALA A 334 9.65 12.63 16.20
N GLU A 335 10.75 11.96 15.83
CA GLU A 335 11.54 12.33 14.65
C GLU A 335 10.71 12.22 13.35
N ARG A 336 9.90 11.17 13.22
CA ARG A 336 8.98 10.99 12.09
C ARG A 336 7.95 12.11 12.01
N ASP A 337 7.34 12.45 13.14
CA ASP A 337 6.31 13.50 13.24
C ASP A 337 6.87 14.89 12.88
N ASP A 338 8.13 15.19 13.25
CA ASP A 338 8.80 16.42 12.85
C ASP A 338 9.03 16.48 11.33
N LEU A 339 9.53 15.41 10.72
CA LEU A 339 9.69 15.32 9.28
C LEU A 339 8.35 15.45 8.54
N ILE A 340 7.29 14.85 9.05
CA ILE A 340 5.93 14.98 8.51
C ILE A 340 5.46 16.44 8.56
N ALA A 341 5.69 17.13 9.67
CA ALA A 341 5.33 18.54 9.80
C ALA A 341 6.08 19.41 8.78
N GLN A 342 7.38 19.22 8.63
CA GLN A 342 8.20 19.91 7.64
C GLN A 342 7.72 19.64 6.20
N TYR A 343 7.47 18.38 5.85
CA TYR A 343 6.97 18.01 4.53
C TYR A 343 5.61 18.66 4.22
N THR A 344 4.71 18.64 5.21
CA THR A 344 3.37 19.21 5.08
C THR A 344 3.44 20.74 4.84
N GLU A 345 4.28 21.45 5.61
CA GLU A 345 4.46 22.90 5.44
C GLU A 345 5.06 23.23 4.07
N LEU A 346 6.11 22.52 3.64
CA LEU A 346 6.70 22.68 2.31
C LEU A 346 5.69 22.33 1.21
N THR A 347 4.80 21.37 1.42
CA THR A 347 3.73 21.05 0.48
C THR A 347 2.74 22.20 0.34
N ARG A 348 2.36 22.86 1.45
CA ARG A 348 1.50 24.07 1.42
C ARG A 348 2.14 25.23 0.64
N GLN A 349 3.45 25.38 0.75
CA GLN A 349 4.20 26.39 -0.01
C GLN A 349 4.29 26.01 -1.49
N TRP A 350 4.59 24.74 -1.79
CA TRP A 350 4.73 24.23 -3.16
C TRP A 350 3.42 24.31 -3.96
N ILE A 351 2.26 24.11 -3.33
CA ILE A 351 0.96 24.27 -3.98
C ILE A 351 0.76 25.71 -4.50
N LYS A 352 1.32 26.70 -3.80
CA LYS A 352 1.14 28.14 -4.08
C LYS A 352 2.26 28.76 -4.89
N SER A 353 3.32 28.00 -5.20
CA SER A 353 4.54 28.50 -5.83
C SER A 353 5.11 27.52 -6.83
N ASP A 354 5.68 28.05 -7.90
CA ASP A 354 6.47 27.30 -8.88
C ASP A 354 7.99 27.44 -8.62
N ASP A 355 8.40 27.89 -7.43
CA ASP A 355 9.81 27.98 -7.04
C ASP A 355 10.43 26.56 -6.97
N PRO A 356 11.42 26.26 -7.84
CA PRO A 356 12.07 24.96 -7.86
C PRO A 356 12.82 24.63 -6.56
N ASN A 357 13.20 25.63 -5.77
CA ASN A 357 13.85 25.42 -4.49
C ASN A 357 12.89 24.81 -3.46
N ILE A 358 11.62 25.20 -3.47
CA ILE A 358 10.60 24.59 -2.59
C ILE A 358 10.40 23.13 -2.97
N ALA A 359 10.31 22.81 -4.26
CA ALA A 359 10.21 21.42 -4.72
C ALA A 359 11.44 20.61 -4.30
N LYS A 360 12.65 21.18 -4.41
CA LYS A 360 13.90 20.55 -3.97
C LYS A 360 13.93 20.33 -2.44
N GLN A 361 13.54 21.32 -1.63
CA GLN A 361 13.44 21.19 -0.19
C GLN A 361 12.44 20.07 0.20
N ARG A 362 11.30 20.01 -0.48
CA ARG A 362 10.28 18.99 -0.29
C ARG A 362 10.82 17.60 -0.62
N ARG A 363 11.61 17.46 -1.69
CA ARG A 363 12.31 16.20 -2.06
C ARG A 363 13.29 15.78 -0.95
N ILE A 364 14.07 16.69 -0.40
CA ILE A 364 15.01 16.42 0.71
C ILE A 364 14.27 15.82 1.90
N ILE A 365 13.16 16.43 2.33
CA ILE A 365 12.39 15.93 3.46
C ILE A 365 11.79 14.55 3.16
N MET A 366 11.28 14.32 1.96
CA MET A 366 10.78 13.00 1.54
C MET A 366 11.87 11.92 1.61
N LEU A 367 13.09 12.21 1.15
CA LEU A 367 14.24 11.28 1.24
C LEU A 367 14.61 10.97 2.71
N LYS A 368 14.63 12.00 3.56
CA LYS A 368 14.85 11.83 5.00
C LYS A 368 13.75 11.01 5.65
N MET A 369 12.49 11.23 5.29
CA MET A 369 11.34 10.45 5.77
C MET A 369 11.49 8.97 5.40
N ARG A 370 11.90 8.69 4.16
CA ARG A 370 12.11 7.32 3.69
C ARG A 370 13.26 6.64 4.46
N ALA A 371 14.41 7.30 4.58
CA ALA A 371 15.55 6.78 5.33
C ALA A 371 15.22 6.54 6.80
N GLN A 372 14.51 7.46 7.44
CA GLN A 372 14.06 7.36 8.82
C GLN A 372 13.06 6.22 9.03
N TYR A 373 12.17 5.98 8.04
CA TYR A 373 11.21 4.88 8.12
C TYR A 373 11.90 3.51 8.28
N PHE A 374 12.98 3.24 7.57
CA PHE A 374 13.71 1.98 7.72
C PHE A 374 14.32 1.78 9.11
N VAL A 375 14.59 2.86 9.85
CA VAL A 375 15.01 2.79 11.25
C VAL A 375 13.82 2.57 12.18
N LEU A 376 12.67 3.17 11.88
CA LEU A 376 11.44 3.05 12.67
C LEU A 376 10.73 1.70 12.45
N ASP A 377 10.84 1.12 11.26
CA ASP A 377 10.11 -0.09 10.84
C ASP A 377 10.15 -1.24 11.86
N PRO A 378 11.30 -1.63 12.45
CA PRO A 378 11.36 -2.70 13.45
C PRO A 378 10.52 -2.45 14.70
N TYR A 379 10.20 -1.20 15.00
CA TYR A 379 9.44 -0.80 16.20
C TYR A 379 7.92 -0.78 15.96
N ILE A 380 7.51 -0.73 14.69
CA ILE A 380 6.09 -0.55 14.31
C ILE A 380 5.54 -1.66 13.43
N ARG A 381 6.39 -2.59 12.98
CA ARG A 381 6.03 -3.71 12.11
C ARG A 381 6.50 -5.03 12.70
N GLY A 382 5.60 -5.99 12.84
CA GLY A 382 5.96 -7.36 13.14
C GLY A 382 6.64 -8.04 11.96
N ARG A 383 7.57 -8.93 12.25
CA ARG A 383 8.30 -9.70 11.23
C ARG A 383 7.41 -10.76 10.60
N GLY A 384 7.68 -11.09 9.36
CA GLY A 384 6.97 -12.09 8.59
C GLY A 384 7.94 -12.97 7.79
N ALA A 385 7.38 -13.91 7.02
CA ALA A 385 8.13 -14.89 6.24
C ALA A 385 9.19 -14.25 5.33
N TYR A 386 8.89 -13.14 4.67
CA TYR A 386 9.84 -12.47 3.76
C TYR A 386 11.04 -11.83 4.47
N HIS A 387 10.92 -11.47 5.75
CA HIS A 387 12.08 -11.08 6.56
C HIS A 387 12.95 -12.29 6.89
N ARG A 388 12.31 -13.41 7.27
CA ARG A 388 13.03 -14.64 7.65
C ARG A 388 13.66 -15.35 6.46
N HIS A 389 13.09 -15.23 5.26
CA HIS A 389 13.70 -15.65 4.00
C HIS A 389 14.83 -14.74 3.52
N GLY A 390 14.94 -13.54 4.07
CA GLY A 390 15.95 -12.56 3.64
C GLY A 390 15.54 -11.72 2.43
N ASN A 391 14.28 -11.82 1.97
CA ASN A 391 13.79 -10.99 0.87
C ASN A 391 13.75 -9.50 1.25
N ILE A 392 13.35 -9.19 2.51
CA ILE A 392 13.33 -7.83 3.05
C ILE A 392 14.58 -7.65 3.91
N VAL A 393 15.55 -6.87 3.41
CA VAL A 393 16.86 -6.67 4.07
C VAL A 393 16.78 -5.67 5.24
N GLY A 394 15.75 -4.82 5.27
CA GLY A 394 15.50 -3.89 6.38
C GLY A 394 16.01 -2.46 6.17
N ASN A 395 16.75 -2.20 5.09
CA ASN A 395 17.19 -0.86 4.70
C ASN A 395 16.57 -0.38 3.36
N GLY A 396 15.60 -1.14 2.83
CA GLY A 396 14.95 -0.86 1.56
C GLY A 396 15.47 -1.68 0.38
N LEU A 397 16.49 -2.50 0.59
CA LEU A 397 16.90 -3.50 -0.40
C LEU A 397 15.96 -4.70 -0.35
N VAL A 398 15.69 -5.25 -1.53
CA VAL A 398 14.88 -6.45 -1.73
C VAL A 398 15.71 -7.46 -2.50
N THR A 399 15.74 -8.71 -2.02
CA THR A 399 16.53 -9.78 -2.60
C THR A 399 15.68 -11.00 -2.88
N PHE A 400 15.81 -11.55 -4.09
CA PHE A 400 15.23 -12.84 -4.48
C PHE A 400 16.33 -13.80 -4.90
N ASP A 401 16.16 -15.08 -4.57
CA ASP A 401 17.01 -16.17 -4.98
C ASP A 401 16.33 -17.04 -6.04
N TYR A 402 17.11 -17.47 -7.03
CA TYR A 402 16.63 -18.32 -8.11
C TYR A 402 17.54 -19.55 -8.19
N PRO A 403 17.37 -20.56 -7.31
CA PRO A 403 18.18 -21.76 -7.31
C PRO A 403 18.00 -22.54 -8.64
N ALA A 404 19.09 -22.99 -9.23
CA ALA A 404 19.07 -23.77 -10.46
C ALA A 404 18.44 -25.16 -10.27
N SER A 405 17.71 -25.65 -11.27
CA SER A 405 17.02 -26.95 -11.23
C SER A 405 17.95 -28.17 -11.33
N SER A 406 19.18 -28.01 -11.80
CA SER A 406 20.18 -29.09 -11.90
C SER A 406 21.57 -28.49 -12.06
N GLY A 407 22.48 -28.86 -11.23
CA GLY A 407 23.94 -28.87 -11.19
C GLY A 407 24.85 -28.10 -12.14
N GLU A 408 24.34 -27.27 -13.02
CA GLU A 408 25.12 -26.62 -14.07
C GLU A 408 25.43 -25.14 -13.85
N ASN A 409 24.78 -24.46 -12.89
CA ASN A 409 25.17 -23.11 -12.48
C ASN A 409 24.81 -22.89 -11.00
N GLU A 410 25.63 -22.10 -10.28
CA GLU A 410 25.26 -21.52 -9.00
C GLU A 410 23.95 -20.74 -9.16
N GLY A 411 23.05 -20.87 -8.18
CA GLY A 411 21.77 -20.14 -8.20
C GLY A 411 21.98 -18.64 -8.38
N GLU A 412 21.11 -18.02 -9.13
CA GLU A 412 21.15 -16.58 -9.39
C GLU A 412 20.46 -15.82 -8.24
N TRP A 413 21.03 -14.68 -7.85
CA TRP A 413 20.46 -13.76 -6.87
C TRP A 413 20.17 -12.43 -7.53
N GLU A 414 18.98 -11.90 -7.31
CA GLU A 414 18.61 -10.57 -7.74
C GLU A 414 18.44 -9.67 -6.52
N THR A 415 19.15 -8.55 -6.48
CA THR A 415 18.94 -7.52 -5.44
C THR A 415 18.57 -6.21 -6.11
N SER A 416 17.50 -5.60 -5.62
CA SER A 416 16.96 -4.34 -6.11
C SER A 416 16.78 -3.33 -4.98
N GLY A 417 16.43 -2.08 -5.33
CA GLY A 417 16.19 -1.02 -4.36
C GLY A 417 17.42 -0.17 -4.04
N TYR A 418 18.55 -0.37 -4.73
CA TYR A 418 19.79 0.40 -4.50
C TYR A 418 19.57 1.91 -4.60
N GLU A 419 18.75 2.37 -5.56
CA GLU A 419 18.49 3.80 -5.79
C GLU A 419 17.59 4.44 -4.72
N THR A 420 16.97 3.62 -3.89
CA THR A 420 15.96 4.08 -2.92
C THR A 420 16.14 3.48 -1.53
N CYS A 421 17.26 2.79 -1.29
CA CYS A 421 17.61 2.30 0.04
C CYS A 421 17.96 3.46 0.99
N LYS A 422 18.03 3.16 2.27
CA LYS A 422 18.30 4.14 3.34
C LYS A 422 19.55 4.97 3.05
N GLU A 423 20.65 4.31 2.72
CA GLU A 423 21.96 4.91 2.49
C GLU A 423 21.93 5.86 1.29
N GLN A 424 21.31 5.44 0.19
CA GLN A 424 21.18 6.26 -1.02
C GLN A 424 20.27 7.48 -0.79
N CYS A 425 19.17 7.30 -0.07
CA CYS A 425 18.30 8.42 0.30
C CYS A 425 19.03 9.47 1.15
N GLN A 426 19.89 9.04 2.09
CA GLN A 426 20.70 9.94 2.90
C GLN A 426 21.75 10.67 2.07
N LEU A 427 22.39 9.98 1.14
CA LEU A 427 23.39 10.55 0.24
C LEU A 427 22.75 11.62 -0.67
N GLU A 428 21.65 11.28 -1.35
CA GLU A 428 20.92 12.23 -2.22
C GLU A 428 20.43 13.45 -1.45
N ALA A 429 19.85 13.25 -0.26
CA ALA A 429 19.41 14.36 0.58
C ALA A 429 20.59 15.32 0.92
N THR A 430 21.75 14.78 1.27
CA THR A 430 22.94 15.57 1.57
C THR A 430 23.45 16.35 0.36
N GLN A 431 23.43 15.73 -0.82
CA GLN A 431 23.82 16.40 -2.08
C GLN A 431 22.88 17.55 -2.40
N LEU A 432 21.56 17.34 -2.33
CA LEU A 432 20.57 18.39 -2.58
C LEU A 432 20.65 19.54 -1.57
N GLU A 433 20.96 19.25 -0.29
CA GLU A 433 21.22 20.29 0.71
C GLU A 433 22.44 21.14 0.38
N ALA A 434 23.51 20.50 -0.07
CA ALA A 434 24.72 21.21 -0.49
C ALA A 434 24.46 22.13 -1.70
N GLU A 435 23.67 21.66 -2.69
CA GLU A 435 23.26 22.47 -3.84
C GLU A 435 22.43 23.71 -3.43
N LEU A 436 21.44 23.53 -2.54
CA LEU A 436 20.64 24.66 -2.04
C LEU A 436 21.51 25.67 -1.29
N LYS A 437 22.42 25.19 -0.43
CA LYS A 437 23.35 26.05 0.28
C LYS A 437 24.27 26.84 -0.66
N ALA A 438 24.77 26.19 -1.72
CA ALA A 438 25.58 26.86 -2.74
C ALA A 438 24.79 27.93 -3.52
N ALA A 439 23.48 27.71 -3.70
CA ALA A 439 22.57 28.70 -4.30
C ALA A 439 22.11 29.79 -3.32
N GLY A 440 22.63 29.82 -2.09
CA GLY A 440 22.27 30.80 -1.07
C GLY A 440 20.87 30.59 -0.46
N VAL A 441 20.27 29.42 -0.67
CA VAL A 441 18.97 29.06 -0.14
C VAL A 441 19.13 28.36 1.20
N SER A 442 18.46 28.87 2.23
CA SER A 442 18.44 28.22 3.55
C SER A 442 17.66 26.90 3.46
N VAL A 443 18.32 25.78 3.73
CA VAL A 443 17.62 24.51 3.93
C VAL A 443 16.91 24.63 5.27
N GLY A 444 15.58 24.62 5.28
CA GLY A 444 14.75 24.86 6.45
C GLY A 444 15.17 24.01 7.65
N GLY A 445 15.96 24.57 8.51
CA GLY A 445 16.19 24.17 9.87
C GLY A 445 15.31 25.01 10.76
N GLY A 446 14.43 24.37 11.51
CA GLY A 446 13.52 24.86 12.50
C GLY A 446 13.56 26.35 12.83
N GLY A 447 12.71 27.12 12.21
CA GLY A 447 12.23 28.34 12.83
C GLY A 447 11.49 27.93 14.10
N GLY A 448 12.10 28.21 15.26
CA GLY A 448 11.50 28.02 16.57
C GLY A 448 10.22 28.85 16.67
N GLY A 449 9.16 28.35 16.09
CA GLY A 449 7.82 28.86 16.29
C GLY A 449 7.45 28.61 17.75
N LYS A 450 7.52 29.67 18.56
CA LYS A 450 7.00 29.68 19.92
C LYS A 450 5.60 29.08 19.88
N ARG A 451 5.40 27.90 20.46
CA ARG A 451 4.07 27.34 20.73
C ARG A 451 3.20 28.44 21.33
N PRO A 452 1.99 28.68 20.83
CA PRO A 452 1.07 29.61 21.47
C PRO A 452 0.86 29.11 22.90
N LYS A 453 1.18 29.93 23.88
CA LYS A 453 0.86 29.66 25.29
C LYS A 453 -0.65 29.57 25.36
N GLN A 454 -1.18 28.37 25.61
CA GLN A 454 -2.56 28.21 26.04
C GLN A 454 -2.81 29.12 27.26
N SER A 455 -3.59 30.15 27.08
CA SER A 455 -4.05 30.99 28.16
C SER A 455 -4.91 30.12 29.10
N ARG A 456 -4.36 29.81 30.27
CA ARG A 456 -5.14 29.30 31.39
C ARG A 456 -6.19 30.35 31.75
N ARG A 457 -7.41 30.15 31.32
CA ARG A 457 -8.58 30.84 31.90
C ARG A 457 -8.66 30.39 33.37
N LYS A 458 -8.26 31.29 34.28
CA LYS A 458 -8.58 31.18 35.70
C LYS A 458 -10.10 31.30 35.81
N SER A 459 -10.78 30.22 36.23
CA SER A 459 -12.11 30.31 36.78
C SER A 459 -12.02 31.05 38.11
N ARG A 460 -12.61 32.22 38.18
CA ARG A 460 -12.92 32.89 39.43
C ARG A 460 -13.97 32.05 40.11
N GLN A 461 -13.64 31.50 41.27
CA GLN A 461 -14.59 31.13 42.31
C GLN A 461 -15.02 32.43 42.98
N ASP A 462 -16.28 32.81 42.80
CA ASP A 462 -16.95 33.73 43.70
C ASP A 462 -17.46 32.90 44.86
N SER A 463 -16.88 33.19 46.01
CA SER A 463 -17.42 32.83 47.31
C SER A 463 -18.57 33.82 47.61
N SER A 464 -19.75 33.31 47.88
CA SER A 464 -20.77 34.00 48.67
C SER A 464 -21.12 33.06 49.81
N ASP A 465 -20.62 33.41 51.02
CA ASP A 465 -21.26 33.10 52.27
C ASP A 465 -22.63 33.76 52.25
N ASP A 466 -23.64 33.04 52.75
CA ASP A 466 -24.57 33.54 53.79
C ASP A 466 -25.64 32.47 54.07
N ASP A 467 -25.68 32.15 55.37
CA ASP A 467 -26.77 31.86 56.30
C ASP A 467 -28.03 31.07 55.83
N GLU A 468 -28.24 29.87 56.31
CA GLU A 468 -29.10 29.36 57.40
C GLU A 468 -29.05 27.82 57.47
#